data_d3996a598ab6aa021823a70abf5b5f6d
#
_entry.id   d3996a598ab6aa021823a70abf5b5f6d
#
_cell.length_a   1.000
_cell.length_b   1.000
_cell.length_c   1.000
_cell.angle_alpha   90.00
_cell.angle_beta   90.00
_cell.angle_gamma   90.00
#
_symmetry.space_group_name_H-M   'P 1'
#
loop_
_entity.id
_entity.type
_entity.pdbx_description
1 polymer ?
#
loop_
_entity_poly.entity_id
_entity_poly.type
_entity_poly.pdbx_seq_one_letter_code
_entity_poly.pdbx_strand_id
1 'polypeptide(L)'
;MTSPTYATIAAVLAEGFRVDPATLTPETTLDQLGLDSLALMEFVFAVEDRFEVRIPEEQLDPRQAGITLERLAFLLDEAVAARAASDAAA
;
A
#
# COMPACT_ATOMS: atom_id res chain seq x y z
N MET A 1 -2.07 -0.42 17.66
CA MET A 1 -3.11 0.46 17.08
C MET A 1 -2.85 0.59 15.58
N THR A 2 -3.87 0.36 14.77
CA THR A 2 -3.74 0.38 13.31
C THR A 2 -3.78 1.81 12.80
N SER A 3 -2.83 2.20 11.94
CA SER A 3 -2.82 3.54 11.36
C SER A 3 -3.96 3.70 10.36
N PRO A 4 -4.44 4.93 10.11
CA PRO A 4 -5.44 5.17 9.07
C PRO A 4 -4.98 4.70 7.70
N THR A 5 -3.70 4.82 7.41
CA THR A 5 -3.12 4.35 6.15
C THR A 5 -3.25 2.85 6.01
N TYR A 6 -2.91 2.11 7.05
CA TYR A 6 -3.06 0.66 7.07
C TYR A 6 -4.53 0.27 6.89
N ALA A 7 -5.44 0.94 7.59
CA ALA A 7 -6.87 0.66 7.49
C ALA A 7 -7.37 0.86 6.06
N THR A 8 -6.90 1.89 5.38
CA THR A 8 -7.26 2.13 3.98
C THR A 8 -6.72 1.05 3.06
N ILE A 9 -5.49 0.61 3.29
CA ILE A 9 -4.89 -0.49 2.53
C ILE A 9 -5.74 -1.76 2.69
N ALA A 10 -6.12 -2.07 3.91
CA ALA A 10 -6.95 -3.24 4.19
C ALA A 10 -8.31 -3.13 3.50
N ALA A 11 -8.91 -1.94 3.48
CA ALA A 11 -10.19 -1.71 2.81
C ALA A 11 -10.06 -1.91 1.30
N VAL A 12 -8.99 -1.43 0.69
CA VAL A 12 -8.74 -1.64 -0.75
C VAL A 12 -8.64 -3.12 -1.07
N LEU A 13 -7.92 -3.87 -0.24
CA LEU A 13 -7.79 -5.31 -0.43
C LEU A 13 -9.13 -6.03 -0.29
N ALA A 14 -9.92 -5.63 0.70
CA ALA A 14 -11.22 -6.26 0.95
C ALA A 14 -12.22 -5.98 -0.19
N GLU A 15 -12.26 -4.73 -0.65
CA GLU A 15 -13.23 -4.29 -1.64
C GLU A 15 -12.85 -4.69 -3.06
N GLY A 16 -11.59 -4.60 -3.40
CA GLY A 16 -11.13 -4.80 -4.78
C GLY A 16 -10.55 -6.16 -5.07
N PHE A 17 -10.06 -6.87 -4.06
CA PHE A 17 -9.29 -8.09 -4.25
C PHE A 17 -9.82 -9.26 -3.42
N ARG A 18 -10.93 -9.07 -2.76
CA ARG A 18 -11.62 -10.10 -1.97
C ARG A 18 -10.74 -10.72 -0.88
N VAL A 19 -9.88 -9.92 -0.30
CA VAL A 19 -9.04 -10.35 0.82
C VAL A 19 -9.80 -10.05 2.10
N ASP A 20 -9.89 -11.06 2.99
CA ASP A 20 -10.56 -10.88 4.27
C ASP A 20 -9.68 -10.01 5.17
N PRO A 21 -10.13 -8.81 5.56
CA PRO A 21 -9.32 -7.93 6.40
C PRO A 21 -9.01 -8.52 7.76
N ALA A 22 -9.81 -9.47 8.24
CA ALA A 22 -9.54 -10.13 9.51
C ALA A 22 -8.29 -11.01 9.48
N THR A 23 -7.83 -11.40 8.29
CA THR A 23 -6.63 -12.21 8.13
C THR A 23 -5.36 -11.37 7.99
N LEU A 24 -5.50 -10.05 7.93
CA LEU A 24 -4.36 -9.16 7.69
C LEU A 24 -3.76 -8.69 9.01
N THR A 25 -2.43 -8.59 9.00
CA THR A 25 -1.66 -7.99 10.10
C THR A 25 -0.64 -7.04 9.50
N PRO A 26 -0.05 -6.13 10.30
CA PRO A 26 1.01 -5.27 9.79
C PRO A 26 2.21 -6.06 9.24
N GLU A 27 2.45 -7.25 9.76
CA GLU A 27 3.55 -8.10 9.33
C GLU A 27 3.23 -8.93 8.10
N THR A 28 1.98 -8.92 7.63
CA THR A 28 1.61 -9.65 6.42
C THR A 28 2.38 -9.09 5.23
N THR A 29 3.04 -9.95 4.48
CA THR A 29 3.79 -9.54 3.29
C THR A 29 2.87 -9.55 2.07
N LEU A 30 3.27 -8.82 1.02
CA LEU A 30 2.52 -8.81 -0.23
C LEU A 30 2.45 -10.22 -0.83
N ASP A 31 3.50 -10.99 -0.67
CA ASP A 31 3.55 -12.38 -1.12
C ASP A 31 2.47 -13.24 -0.45
N GLN A 32 2.21 -12.98 0.82
CA GLN A 32 1.21 -13.73 1.60
C GLN A 32 -0.23 -13.42 1.20
N LEU A 33 -0.45 -12.35 0.42
CA LEU A 33 -1.79 -12.00 -0.01
C LEU A 33 -2.35 -12.96 -1.05
N GLY A 34 -1.49 -13.77 -1.67
CA GLY A 34 -1.92 -14.72 -2.69
C GLY A 34 -2.27 -14.10 -4.03
N LEU A 35 -1.86 -12.86 -4.25
CA LEU A 35 -2.09 -12.16 -5.50
C LEU A 35 -0.97 -12.49 -6.49
N ASP A 36 -1.32 -12.66 -7.77
CA ASP A 36 -0.30 -12.80 -8.79
C ASP A 36 0.32 -11.43 -9.11
N SER A 37 1.32 -11.41 -9.98
CA SER A 37 2.04 -10.18 -10.30
C SER A 37 1.14 -9.07 -10.83
N LEU A 38 0.20 -9.44 -11.69
CA LEU A 38 -0.71 -8.46 -12.27
C LEU A 38 -1.66 -7.90 -11.22
N ALA A 39 -2.26 -8.77 -10.42
CA ALA A 39 -3.17 -8.33 -9.36
C ALA A 39 -2.44 -7.49 -8.34
N LEU A 40 -1.19 -7.83 -8.03
CA LEU A 40 -0.39 -7.06 -7.09
C LEU A 40 -0.13 -5.65 -7.61
N MET A 41 0.18 -5.51 -8.89
CA MET A 41 0.37 -4.20 -9.50
C MET A 41 -0.93 -3.39 -9.50
N GLU A 42 -2.05 -4.05 -9.79
CA GLU A 42 -3.35 -3.38 -9.74
C GLU A 42 -3.66 -2.89 -8.32
N PHE A 43 -3.30 -3.68 -7.31
CA PHE A 43 -3.46 -3.29 -5.92
C PHE A 43 -2.62 -2.05 -5.60
N VAL A 44 -1.35 -2.04 -6.00
CA VAL A 44 -0.48 -0.90 -5.77
C VAL A 44 -1.04 0.36 -6.44
N PHE A 45 -1.49 0.24 -7.68
CA PHE A 45 -2.08 1.38 -8.38
C PHE A 45 -3.36 1.86 -7.70
N ALA A 46 -4.20 0.94 -7.22
CA ALA A 46 -5.42 1.31 -6.52
C ALA A 46 -5.12 2.08 -5.24
N VAL A 47 -4.09 1.67 -4.52
CA VAL A 47 -3.66 2.34 -3.30
C VAL A 47 -3.09 3.72 -3.62
N GLU A 48 -2.24 3.82 -4.64
CA GLU A 48 -1.69 5.10 -5.06
C GLU A 48 -2.80 6.08 -5.46
N ASP A 49 -3.78 5.57 -6.19
CA ASP A 49 -4.91 6.37 -6.63
C ASP A 49 -5.75 6.84 -5.44
N ARG A 50 -5.96 5.97 -4.47
CA ARG A 50 -6.73 6.28 -3.28
C ARG A 50 -6.09 7.40 -2.47
N PHE A 51 -4.77 7.42 -2.38
CA PHE A 51 -4.03 8.44 -1.64
C PHE A 51 -3.57 9.59 -2.54
N GLU A 52 -3.81 9.51 -3.85
CA GLU A 52 -3.38 10.50 -4.83
C GLU A 52 -1.88 10.78 -4.76
N VAL A 53 -1.10 9.71 -4.63
CA VAL A 53 0.36 9.78 -4.57
C VAL A 53 0.96 8.72 -5.47
N ARG A 54 2.25 8.84 -5.72
CA ARG A 54 3.02 7.82 -6.43
C ARG A 54 4.16 7.33 -5.57
N ILE A 55 4.31 6.02 -5.54
CA ILE A 55 5.45 5.39 -4.85
C ILE A 55 6.47 5.04 -5.92
N PRO A 56 7.74 5.48 -5.76
CA PRO A 56 8.78 5.13 -6.73
C PRO A 56 8.92 3.61 -6.87
N GLU A 57 9.06 3.14 -8.10
CA GLU A 57 9.21 1.71 -8.38
C GLU A 57 10.40 1.11 -7.66
N GLU A 58 11.42 1.91 -7.41
CA GLU A 58 12.61 1.50 -6.69
C GLU A 58 12.30 1.01 -5.29
N GLN A 59 11.26 1.57 -4.67
CA GLN A 59 10.85 1.21 -3.31
C GLN A 59 9.82 0.07 -3.30
N LEU A 60 9.23 -0.24 -4.43
CA LEU A 60 8.24 -1.30 -4.59
C LEU A 60 8.66 -2.28 -5.68
N ASP A 61 9.88 -2.74 -5.63
CA ASP A 61 10.37 -3.73 -6.58
C ASP A 61 9.51 -5.01 -6.43
N PRO A 62 8.85 -5.46 -7.52
CA PRO A 62 8.05 -6.69 -7.47
C PRO A 62 8.87 -7.91 -7.05
N ARG A 63 10.19 -7.85 -7.19
CA ARG A 63 11.06 -8.93 -6.74
C ARG A 63 11.24 -8.94 -5.22
N GLN A 64 10.76 -7.91 -4.54
CA GLN A 64 10.79 -7.82 -3.09
C GLN A 64 9.41 -8.14 -2.52
N ALA A 65 8.93 -9.34 -2.81
CA ALA A 65 7.62 -9.79 -2.35
C ALA A 65 7.54 -9.87 -0.82
N GLY A 66 8.66 -9.68 -0.13
CA GLY A 66 8.71 -9.67 1.32
C GLY A 66 8.35 -8.35 1.98
N ILE A 67 7.94 -7.33 1.20
CA ILE A 67 7.47 -6.08 1.79
C ILE A 67 6.21 -6.35 2.60
N THR A 68 6.20 -5.85 3.85
CA THR A 68 5.03 -5.97 4.72
C THR A 68 4.02 -4.86 4.45
N LEU A 69 2.78 -5.08 4.88
CA LEU A 69 1.75 -4.05 4.78
C LEU A 69 2.13 -2.83 5.63
N GLU A 70 2.80 -3.05 6.76
CA GLU A 70 3.31 -1.96 7.58
C GLU A 70 4.32 -1.11 6.81
N ARG A 71 5.24 -1.76 6.09
CA ARG A 71 6.22 -1.04 5.28
C ARG A 71 5.54 -0.27 4.15
N LEU A 72 4.56 -0.87 3.51
CA LEU A 72 3.80 -0.19 2.46
C LEU A 72 3.08 1.03 3.04
N ALA A 73 2.46 0.89 4.21
CA ALA A 73 1.79 2.02 4.88
C ALA A 73 2.78 3.14 5.18
N PHE A 74 3.98 2.79 5.63
CA PHE A 74 5.02 3.77 5.90
C PHE A 74 5.42 4.53 4.63
N LEU A 75 5.60 3.82 3.53
CA LEU A 75 5.95 4.45 2.25
C LEU A 75 4.85 5.38 1.76
N LEU A 76 3.59 4.99 1.96
CA LEU A 76 2.46 5.83 1.60
C LEU A 76 2.39 7.08 2.47
N ASP A 77 2.64 6.93 3.77
CA ASP A 77 2.66 8.08 4.68
C ASP A 77 3.75 9.07 4.28
N GLU A 78 4.93 8.58 3.90
CA GLU A 78 6.01 9.43 3.42
C GLU A 78 5.63 10.15 2.13
N ALA A 79 4.99 9.44 1.19
CA ALA A 79 4.59 10.01 -0.08
C ALA A 79 3.53 11.10 0.12
N VAL A 80 2.58 10.87 1.02
CA VAL A 80 1.55 11.86 1.34
C VAL A 80 2.18 13.08 2.00
N ALA A 81 3.10 12.86 2.92
CA ALA A 81 3.80 13.97 3.59
C ALA A 81 4.64 14.79 2.60
N ALA A 82 5.31 14.14 1.67
CA ALA A 82 6.10 14.81 0.66
C ALA A 82 5.22 15.63 -0.28
N ARG A 83 4.06 15.10 -0.66
CA ARG A 83 3.10 15.81 -1.49
C ARG A 83 2.56 17.03 -0.76
N ALA A 84 2.18 16.87 0.51
CA ALA A 84 1.65 17.96 1.30
C ALA A 84 2.70 19.06 1.49
N ALA A 85 3.95 18.70 1.69
CA ALA A 85 5.05 19.67 1.80
C ALA A 85 5.26 20.41 0.48
N SER A 86 5.17 19.70 -0.65
CA SER A 86 5.30 20.30 -1.97
C SER A 86 4.15 21.28 -2.24
N ASP A 87 2.92 20.90 -1.89
CA ASP A 87 1.75 21.75 -2.05
C ASP A 87 1.86 22.99 -1.16
N ALA A 88 2.38 22.83 0.06
CA ALA A 88 2.56 23.94 0.98
C ALA A 88 3.64 24.90 0.52
N ALA A 89 4.64 24.41 -0.21
CA ALA A 89 5.73 25.22 -0.74
C ALA A 89 5.31 26.00 -2.00
N ALA A 90 4.23 25.61 -2.61
CA ALA A 90 3.71 26.30 -3.78
C ALA A 90 2.85 27.48 -3.34
#